data_6b0d08b374df38f391c2d22d5c2741ea
#
_entry.id   6b0d08b374df38f391c2d22d5c2741ea
#
_cell.length_a   1.000
_cell.length_b   1.000
_cell.length_c   1.000
_cell.angle_alpha   90.00
_cell.angle_beta   90.00
_cell.angle_gamma   90.00
#
_symmetry.space_group_name_H-M   'P 1'
#
loop_
_entity.id
_entity.type
_entity.pdbx_description
1 polymer ?
#
loop_
_entity_poly.entity_id
_entity_poly.type
_entity_poly.pdbx_seq_one_letter_code
_entity_poly.pdbx_strand_id
1 'polypeptide(L)'
;SESDERDPVDYYGYSKVLGEHSHSNLITLRCSLVGRELNSKVEFLEWVLDHGKEKEITGFTDHFWNGLTTLHFAKIVNAIIKRNNFKAGTFHLVPSDSVTKFELAKIILEFFGKSDVKITQSQSSKAVNRILATNYQEFNNDMWGYAGYNSPLTISEMVKEYALWA
;
A
#
# COMPACT_ATOMS: atom_id res chain seq x y z
N SER A 1 -0.55 -2.55 -14.96
CA SER A 1 0.38 -1.44 -15.23
C SER A 1 -0.39 -0.17 -15.59
N GLU A 2 0.30 0.93 -15.82
CA GLU A 2 -0.31 2.22 -16.17
C GLU A 2 -1.01 2.21 -17.53
N SER A 3 -0.62 1.32 -18.43
CA SER A 3 -1.21 1.16 -19.76
C SER A 3 -2.46 0.29 -19.79
N ASP A 4 -2.76 -0.39 -18.69
CA ASP A 4 -3.92 -1.28 -18.64
C ASP A 4 -5.22 -0.47 -18.55
N GLU A 5 -6.28 -1.02 -19.15
CA GLU A 5 -7.60 -0.42 -19.07
C GLU A 5 -8.09 -0.37 -17.63
N ARG A 6 -8.76 0.72 -17.29
CA ARG A 6 -9.38 0.88 -15.96
C ARG A 6 -10.73 0.19 -15.95
N ASP A 7 -10.89 -0.80 -15.12
CA ASP A 7 -12.08 -1.63 -15.01
C ASP A 7 -12.72 -1.57 -13.60
N PRO A 8 -13.19 -0.39 -13.16
CA PRO A 8 -13.80 -0.25 -11.85
C PRO A 8 -15.06 -1.13 -11.74
N VAL A 9 -15.16 -1.88 -10.65
CA VAL A 9 -16.27 -2.82 -10.41
C VAL A 9 -17.29 -2.31 -9.39
N ASP A 10 -17.00 -1.19 -8.72
CA ASP A 10 -17.84 -0.60 -7.69
C ASP A 10 -17.81 0.94 -7.72
N TYR A 11 -18.70 1.57 -6.96
CA TYR A 11 -18.79 3.04 -6.89
C TYR A 11 -17.50 3.71 -6.39
N TYR A 12 -16.77 3.06 -5.49
CA TYR A 12 -15.48 3.55 -5.03
C TYR A 12 -14.47 3.60 -6.17
N GLY A 13 -14.32 2.51 -6.91
CA GLY A 13 -13.44 2.44 -8.09
C GLY A 13 -13.84 3.48 -9.15
N TYR A 14 -15.13 3.61 -9.46
CA TYR A 14 -15.63 4.65 -10.39
C TYR A 14 -15.28 6.06 -9.92
N SER A 15 -15.42 6.37 -8.63
CA SER A 15 -15.07 7.68 -8.09
C SER A 15 -13.57 8.00 -8.24
N LYS A 16 -12.70 6.97 -8.09
CA LYS A 16 -11.26 7.13 -8.31
C LYS A 16 -10.92 7.38 -9.77
N VAL A 17 -11.55 6.64 -10.68
CA VAL A 17 -11.37 6.85 -12.13
C VAL A 17 -11.82 8.25 -12.55
N LEU A 18 -12.94 8.74 -12.05
CA LEU A 18 -13.44 10.09 -12.34
C LEU A 18 -12.51 11.20 -11.80
N GLY A 19 -11.77 10.92 -10.71
CA GLY A 19 -10.80 11.85 -10.13
C GLY A 19 -9.47 11.95 -10.90
N GLU A 20 -9.23 11.05 -11.87
CA GLU A 20 -8.00 11.05 -12.65
C GLU A 20 -8.13 11.94 -13.90
N HIS A 21 -7.33 12.98 -13.95
CA HIS A 21 -7.28 13.89 -15.08
C HIS A 21 -5.88 13.92 -15.68
N SER A 22 -5.80 14.23 -16.98
CA SER A 22 -4.53 14.47 -17.68
C SER A 22 -4.34 15.97 -17.86
N HIS A 23 -3.27 16.51 -17.29
CA HIS A 23 -2.90 17.91 -17.44
C HIS A 23 -1.39 18.07 -17.32
N SER A 24 -0.81 19.08 -17.96
CA SER A 24 0.63 19.33 -17.96
C SER A 24 1.21 19.63 -16.56
N ASN A 25 0.38 20.06 -15.62
CA ASN A 25 0.76 20.39 -14.25
C ASN A 25 0.21 19.40 -13.22
N LEU A 26 -0.17 18.20 -13.64
CA LEU A 26 -0.78 17.21 -12.75
C LEU A 26 0.03 15.91 -12.76
N ILE A 27 0.31 15.41 -11.59
CA ILE A 27 0.79 14.05 -11.37
C ILE A 27 -0.27 13.24 -10.65
N THR A 28 -0.63 12.10 -11.20
CA THR A 28 -1.48 11.11 -10.54
C THR A 28 -0.59 9.96 -10.07
N LEU A 29 -0.57 9.71 -8.77
CA LEU A 29 0.14 8.59 -8.17
C LEU A 29 -0.86 7.52 -7.76
N ARG A 30 -0.84 6.37 -8.45
CA ARG A 30 -1.66 5.22 -8.11
C ARG A 30 -0.90 4.30 -7.17
N CYS A 31 -1.47 4.02 -6.02
CA CYS A 31 -0.99 3.03 -5.07
C CYS A 31 -2.14 2.53 -4.20
N SER A 32 -1.93 1.42 -3.54
CA SER A 32 -2.77 0.98 -2.42
C SER A 32 -2.09 1.43 -1.12
N LEU A 33 -2.88 1.78 -0.10
CA LEU A 33 -2.34 2.28 1.16
C LEU A 33 -2.77 1.41 2.34
N VAL A 34 -1.88 1.30 3.33
CA VAL A 34 -2.15 0.73 4.64
C VAL A 34 -1.62 1.69 5.73
N GLY A 35 -2.40 1.93 6.78
CA GLY A 35 -2.01 2.82 7.87
C GLY A 35 -3.09 2.92 8.93
N ARG A 36 -2.77 3.70 9.99
CA ARG A 36 -3.73 3.99 11.06
C ARG A 36 -4.86 4.89 10.56
N GLU A 37 -6.06 4.64 11.06
CA GLU A 37 -7.21 5.47 10.80
C GLU A 37 -7.48 6.41 11.98
N LEU A 38 -7.97 7.62 11.66
CA LEU A 38 -8.30 8.59 12.69
C LEU A 38 -9.66 8.31 13.35
N ASN A 39 -10.62 7.78 12.61
CA ASN A 39 -12.01 7.72 13.08
C ASN A 39 -12.66 6.33 13.03
N SER A 40 -12.68 5.66 11.87
CA SER A 40 -13.55 4.50 11.63
C SER A 40 -13.00 3.18 12.17
N LYS A 41 -11.70 2.99 12.17
CA LYS A 41 -10.98 1.75 12.59
C LYS A 41 -11.46 0.47 11.90
N VAL A 42 -11.82 0.57 10.62
CA VAL A 42 -12.34 -0.56 9.82
C VAL A 42 -11.36 -1.05 8.76
N GLU A 43 -10.34 -0.23 8.45
CA GLU A 43 -9.34 -0.59 7.46
C GLU A 43 -8.40 -1.70 7.96
N PHE A 44 -7.65 -2.29 7.05
CA PHE A 44 -6.95 -3.55 7.30
C PHE A 44 -5.99 -3.51 8.49
N LEU A 45 -5.22 -2.44 8.68
CA LEU A 45 -4.29 -2.32 9.81
C LEU A 45 -5.05 -2.31 11.15
N GLU A 46 -6.07 -1.46 11.25
CA GLU A 46 -6.88 -1.36 12.46
C GLU A 46 -7.64 -2.66 12.73
N TRP A 47 -8.15 -3.31 11.67
CA TRP A 47 -8.80 -4.60 11.79
C TRP A 47 -7.84 -5.65 12.40
N VAL A 48 -6.60 -5.75 11.90
CA VAL A 48 -5.60 -6.69 12.44
C VAL A 48 -5.28 -6.39 13.90
N LEU A 49 -5.09 -5.11 14.24
CA LEU A 49 -4.71 -4.70 15.58
C LEU A 49 -5.86 -4.86 16.61
N ASP A 50 -7.10 -4.65 16.19
CA ASP A 50 -8.26 -4.77 17.06
C ASP A 50 -8.67 -6.23 17.28
N HIS A 51 -8.75 -7.03 16.22
CA HIS A 51 -9.04 -8.47 16.30
C HIS A 51 -7.88 -9.26 16.93
N GLY A 52 -6.67 -8.75 16.91
CA GLY A 52 -5.55 -9.30 17.66
C GLY A 52 -5.80 -9.39 19.17
N LYS A 53 -6.80 -8.70 19.72
CA LYS A 53 -7.23 -8.86 21.11
C LYS A 53 -7.92 -10.21 21.37
N GLU A 54 -8.51 -10.82 20.37
CA GLU A 54 -9.15 -12.13 20.44
C GLU A 54 -8.14 -13.29 20.40
N LYS A 55 -6.84 -12.99 20.24
CA LYS A 55 -5.72 -13.92 20.16
C LYS A 55 -5.74 -14.89 18.97
N GLU A 56 -6.72 -14.79 18.10
CA GLU A 56 -6.79 -15.57 16.85
C GLU A 56 -7.45 -14.76 15.74
N ILE A 57 -6.80 -14.72 14.58
CA ILE A 57 -7.36 -14.10 13.36
C ILE A 57 -7.14 -15.02 12.16
N THR A 58 -7.92 -14.81 11.10
CA THR A 58 -7.79 -15.54 9.85
C THR A 58 -7.29 -14.63 8.74
N GLY A 59 -6.26 -15.06 8.03
CA GLY A 59 -5.69 -14.34 6.89
C GLY A 59 -5.82 -15.11 5.58
N PHE A 60 -6.19 -14.41 4.50
CA PHE A 60 -6.33 -15.02 3.17
C PHE A 60 -4.97 -15.17 2.49
N THR A 61 -4.68 -16.38 1.98
CA THR A 61 -3.47 -16.71 1.22
C THR A 61 -3.61 -16.49 -0.29
N ASP A 62 -4.80 -16.19 -0.76
CA ASP A 62 -5.17 -15.94 -2.15
C ASP A 62 -5.57 -14.48 -2.46
N HIS A 63 -5.36 -13.57 -1.50
CA HIS A 63 -5.52 -12.12 -1.66
C HIS A 63 -4.15 -11.44 -1.69
N PHE A 64 -3.69 -11.06 -2.87
CA PHE A 64 -2.38 -10.45 -3.09
C PHE A 64 -2.43 -8.93 -3.07
N TRP A 65 -1.36 -8.30 -2.55
CA TRP A 65 -1.26 -6.87 -2.36
C TRP A 65 0.20 -6.38 -2.38
N ASN A 66 0.45 -5.19 -2.93
CA ASN A 66 1.76 -4.52 -2.93
C ASN A 66 1.64 -3.00 -2.79
N GLY A 67 0.90 -2.52 -1.81
CA GLY A 67 0.79 -1.08 -1.54
C GLY A 67 1.89 -0.56 -0.61
N LEU A 68 1.77 0.71 -0.26
CA LEU A 68 2.65 1.43 0.65
C LEU A 68 1.98 1.65 2.02
N THR A 69 2.79 1.95 3.05
CA THR A 69 2.21 2.55 4.25
C THR A 69 1.93 4.04 4.01
N THR A 70 0.98 4.59 4.76
CA THR A 70 0.65 6.03 4.69
C THR A 70 1.86 6.91 4.99
N LEU A 71 2.78 6.48 5.86
CA LEU A 71 4.03 7.18 6.15
C LEU A 71 4.93 7.30 4.91
N HIS A 72 5.17 6.18 4.21
CA HIS A 72 6.05 6.15 3.04
C HIS A 72 5.46 6.94 1.88
N PHE A 73 4.15 6.83 1.65
CA PHE A 73 3.45 7.68 0.69
C PHE A 73 3.63 9.17 1.02
N ALA A 74 3.42 9.56 2.29
CA ALA A 74 3.60 10.95 2.71
C ALA A 74 5.04 11.44 2.54
N LYS A 75 6.06 10.62 2.84
CA LYS A 75 7.47 10.96 2.62
C LYS A 75 7.76 11.19 1.14
N ILE A 76 7.28 10.32 0.26
CA ILE A 76 7.46 10.44 -1.19
C ILE A 76 6.79 11.72 -1.71
N VAL A 77 5.51 11.95 -1.36
CA VAL A 77 4.79 13.16 -1.77
C VAL A 77 5.48 14.43 -1.27
N ASN A 78 5.91 14.47 -0.01
CA ASN A 78 6.66 15.59 0.54
C ASN A 78 7.98 15.85 -0.22
N ALA A 79 8.68 14.79 -0.61
CA ALA A 79 9.92 14.91 -1.38
C ALA A 79 9.66 15.46 -2.80
N ILE A 80 8.59 15.03 -3.47
CA ILE A 80 8.16 15.57 -4.77
C ILE A 80 7.88 17.09 -4.65
N ILE A 81 7.10 17.49 -3.63
CA ILE A 81 6.75 18.89 -3.41
C ILE A 81 8.00 19.74 -3.15
N LYS A 82 8.88 19.28 -2.26
CA LYS A 82 10.10 20.03 -1.90
C LYS A 82 11.06 20.23 -3.07
N ARG A 83 11.13 19.29 -3.99
CA ARG A 83 11.98 19.40 -5.18
C ARG A 83 11.43 20.35 -6.23
N ASN A 84 10.14 20.66 -6.18
CA ASN A 84 9.44 21.49 -7.16
C ASN A 84 9.73 21.10 -8.64
N ASN A 85 10.01 19.83 -8.86
CA ASN A 85 10.36 19.27 -10.17
C ASN A 85 9.72 17.88 -10.29
N PHE A 86 8.53 17.84 -10.83
CA PHE A 86 7.81 16.58 -11.07
C PHE A 86 7.42 16.43 -12.53
N LYS A 87 7.42 15.21 -12.99
CA LYS A 87 6.96 14.83 -14.33
C LYS A 87 5.45 14.67 -14.30
N ALA A 88 4.72 15.47 -15.09
CA ALA A 88 3.27 15.29 -15.23
C ALA A 88 2.94 13.92 -15.85
N GLY A 89 1.85 13.32 -15.38
CA GLY A 89 1.40 12.01 -15.87
C GLY A 89 0.81 11.14 -14.79
N THR A 90 0.50 9.88 -15.15
CA THR A 90 0.00 8.86 -14.23
C THR A 90 1.08 7.82 -14.02
N PHE A 91 1.42 7.56 -12.77
CA PHE A 91 2.47 6.62 -12.38
C PHE A 91 2.00 5.72 -11.24
N HIS A 92 2.45 4.48 -11.23
CA HIS A 92 2.28 3.59 -10.09
C HIS A 92 3.45 3.73 -9.13
N LEU A 93 3.15 3.89 -7.84
CA LEU A 93 4.14 3.76 -6.78
C LEU A 93 4.02 2.38 -6.16
N VAL A 94 5.10 1.61 -6.27
CA VAL A 94 5.12 0.22 -5.81
C VAL A 94 6.36 -0.06 -4.94
N PRO A 95 6.24 -0.95 -3.95
CA PRO A 95 7.37 -1.49 -3.20
C PRO A 95 8.17 -2.48 -4.05
N SER A 96 9.22 -3.07 -3.46
CA SER A 96 10.05 -4.06 -4.13
C SER A 96 9.46 -5.47 -4.15
N ASP A 97 8.42 -5.73 -3.36
CA ASP A 97 7.80 -7.05 -3.21
C ASP A 97 6.26 -6.97 -3.18
N SER A 98 5.64 -8.13 -3.05
CA SER A 98 4.21 -8.29 -2.82
C SER A 98 3.96 -9.37 -1.78
N VAL A 99 2.85 -9.26 -1.05
CA VAL A 99 2.46 -10.21 -0.01
C VAL A 99 0.99 -10.59 -0.14
N THR A 100 0.62 -11.71 0.46
CA THR A 100 -0.79 -12.05 0.70
C THR A 100 -1.34 -11.27 1.90
N LYS A 101 -2.66 -11.23 2.06
CA LYS A 101 -3.29 -10.65 3.24
C LYS A 101 -2.92 -11.41 4.53
N PHE A 102 -2.67 -12.73 4.44
CA PHE A 102 -2.15 -13.53 5.53
C PHE A 102 -0.74 -13.05 5.95
N GLU A 103 0.18 -12.91 4.99
CA GLU A 103 1.54 -12.45 5.25
C GLU A 103 1.57 -11.01 5.77
N LEU A 104 0.77 -10.10 5.19
CA LEU A 104 0.67 -8.73 5.66
C LEU A 104 0.17 -8.66 7.11
N ALA A 105 -0.86 -9.44 7.47
CA ALA A 105 -1.33 -9.49 8.84
C ALA A 105 -0.26 -10.02 9.80
N LYS A 106 0.49 -11.04 9.40
CA LYS A 106 1.60 -11.58 10.18
C LYS A 106 2.70 -10.53 10.42
N ILE A 107 3.10 -9.81 9.39
CA ILE A 107 4.09 -8.72 9.46
C ILE A 107 3.59 -7.61 10.42
N ILE A 108 2.31 -7.22 10.32
CA ILE A 108 1.72 -6.21 11.20
C ILE A 108 1.75 -6.69 12.66
N LEU A 109 1.28 -7.91 12.95
CA LEU A 109 1.28 -8.46 14.30
C LEU A 109 2.68 -8.49 14.91
N GLU A 110 3.69 -8.88 14.13
CA GLU A 110 5.08 -8.93 14.56
C GLU A 110 5.59 -7.54 15.00
N PHE A 111 5.51 -6.55 14.09
CA PHE A 111 6.11 -5.25 14.36
C PHE A 111 5.30 -4.34 15.29
N PHE A 112 4.01 -4.59 15.45
CA PHE A 112 3.17 -3.91 16.45
C PHE A 112 3.12 -4.63 17.83
N GLY A 113 4.00 -5.62 18.05
CA GLY A 113 4.14 -6.28 19.35
C GLY A 113 2.96 -7.17 19.72
N LYS A 114 2.29 -7.77 18.72
CA LYS A 114 1.16 -8.70 18.88
C LYS A 114 1.53 -10.13 18.49
N SER A 115 2.76 -10.55 18.75
CA SER A 115 3.28 -11.87 18.37
C SER A 115 2.61 -13.05 19.10
N ASP A 116 1.85 -12.79 20.14
CA ASP A 116 1.02 -13.76 20.85
C ASP A 116 -0.31 -14.10 20.14
N VAL A 117 -0.65 -13.34 19.10
CA VAL A 117 -1.86 -13.58 18.30
C VAL A 117 -1.61 -14.70 17.30
N LYS A 118 -2.44 -15.74 17.36
CA LYS A 118 -2.43 -16.81 16.37
C LYS A 118 -3.10 -16.33 15.08
N ILE A 119 -2.42 -16.50 13.95
CA ILE A 119 -3.00 -16.29 12.65
C ILE A 119 -3.14 -17.61 11.89
N THR A 120 -4.35 -17.93 11.43
CA THR A 120 -4.66 -19.11 10.64
C THR A 120 -4.81 -18.75 9.16
N GLN A 121 -4.36 -19.66 8.29
CA GLN A 121 -4.51 -19.51 6.85
C GLN A 121 -5.93 -19.88 6.40
N SER A 122 -6.44 -19.13 5.42
CA SER A 122 -7.68 -19.45 4.74
C SER A 122 -7.59 -19.09 3.26
N GLN A 123 -8.47 -19.67 2.47
CA GLN A 123 -8.72 -19.26 1.09
C GLN A 123 -10.12 -18.67 0.98
N SER A 124 -10.27 -17.65 0.15
CA SER A 124 -11.57 -17.06 -0.13
C SER A 124 -12.32 -17.84 -1.22
N SER A 125 -13.60 -17.57 -1.37
CA SER A 125 -14.38 -18.12 -2.49
C SER A 125 -13.95 -17.59 -3.86
N LYS A 126 -13.22 -16.46 -3.88
CA LYS A 126 -12.70 -15.82 -5.10
C LYS A 126 -11.36 -15.16 -4.78
N ALA A 127 -10.28 -15.65 -5.39
CA ALA A 127 -8.96 -15.04 -5.29
C ALA A 127 -8.98 -13.57 -5.74
N VAL A 128 -8.22 -12.72 -5.05
CA VAL A 128 -8.13 -11.29 -5.36
C VAL A 128 -6.66 -10.94 -5.60
N ASN A 129 -6.36 -10.40 -6.77
CA ASN A 129 -5.04 -9.86 -7.10
C ASN A 129 -5.13 -8.33 -7.23
N ARG A 130 -4.51 -7.62 -6.29
CA ARG A 130 -4.38 -6.16 -6.30
C ARG A 130 -2.93 -5.71 -6.43
N ILE A 131 -2.10 -6.52 -7.07
CA ILE A 131 -0.71 -6.17 -7.35
C ILE A 131 -0.69 -5.17 -8.49
N LEU A 132 -0.06 -4.02 -8.26
CA LEU A 132 0.28 -3.05 -9.29
C LEU A 132 1.67 -3.37 -9.84
N ALA A 133 1.80 -3.42 -11.16
CA ALA A 133 3.08 -3.36 -11.85
C ALA A 133 3.28 -1.95 -12.41
N THR A 134 4.52 -1.51 -12.60
CA THR A 134 4.82 -0.22 -13.23
C THR A 134 5.61 -0.39 -14.51
N ASN A 135 5.22 0.36 -15.55
CA ASN A 135 5.99 0.51 -16.79
C ASN A 135 7.11 1.57 -16.63
N TYR A 136 7.12 2.29 -15.52
CA TYR A 136 8.03 3.41 -15.24
C TYR A 136 8.92 3.10 -14.02
N GLN A 137 9.67 1.99 -14.09
CA GLN A 137 10.48 1.52 -12.97
C GLN A 137 11.53 2.54 -12.52
N GLU A 138 12.15 3.25 -13.47
CA GLU A 138 13.12 4.32 -13.16
C GLU A 138 12.45 5.45 -12.37
N PHE A 139 11.26 5.89 -12.82
CA PHE A 139 10.49 6.89 -12.07
C PHE A 139 10.15 6.40 -10.66
N ASN A 140 9.68 5.16 -10.51
CA ASN A 140 9.39 4.59 -9.20
C ASN A 140 10.64 4.62 -8.29
N ASN A 141 11.78 4.17 -8.80
CA ASN A 141 13.06 4.19 -8.06
C ASN A 141 13.47 5.62 -7.65
N ASP A 142 13.31 6.59 -8.55
CA ASP A 142 13.61 7.99 -8.28
C ASP A 142 12.73 8.55 -7.14
N MET A 143 11.43 8.21 -7.12
CA MET A 143 10.52 8.66 -6.07
C MET A 143 10.93 8.13 -4.70
N TRP A 144 11.34 6.87 -4.61
CA TRP A 144 11.90 6.29 -3.39
C TRP A 144 13.25 6.94 -3.03
N GLY A 145 14.13 7.18 -4.00
CA GLY A 145 15.39 7.90 -3.82
C GLY A 145 15.19 9.30 -3.29
N TYR A 146 14.20 10.03 -3.79
CA TYR A 146 13.87 11.38 -3.32
C TYR A 146 13.37 11.39 -1.87
N ALA A 147 12.69 10.35 -1.44
CA ALA A 147 12.25 10.18 -0.07
C ALA A 147 13.36 9.71 0.90
N GLY A 148 14.59 9.49 0.38
CA GLY A 148 15.78 9.14 1.17
C GLY A 148 16.08 7.65 1.25
N TYR A 149 15.49 6.83 0.38
CA TYR A 149 15.73 5.39 0.32
C TYR A 149 16.63 5.04 -0.87
N ASN A 150 17.51 4.06 -0.73
CA ASN A 150 18.40 3.62 -1.81
C ASN A 150 17.66 2.87 -2.95
N SER A 151 16.53 2.27 -2.62
CA SER A 151 15.66 1.54 -3.53
C SER A 151 14.25 1.44 -2.93
N PRO A 152 13.23 1.03 -3.71
CA PRO A 152 11.93 0.68 -3.14
C PRO A 152 12.08 -0.33 -2.00
N LEU A 153 11.48 -0.04 -0.85
CA LEU A 153 11.50 -0.93 0.30
C LEU A 153 10.59 -2.14 0.09
N THR A 154 10.86 -3.22 0.82
CA THR A 154 9.92 -4.31 1.01
C THR A 154 8.75 -3.89 1.89
N ILE A 155 7.63 -4.60 1.81
CA ILE A 155 6.47 -4.36 2.67
C ILE A 155 6.82 -4.56 4.15
N SER A 156 7.67 -5.55 4.45
CA SER A 156 8.15 -5.81 5.81
C SER A 156 8.96 -4.64 6.36
N GLU A 157 9.90 -4.09 5.59
CA GLU A 157 10.69 -2.91 5.99
C GLU A 157 9.81 -1.68 6.21
N MET A 158 8.83 -1.45 5.34
CA MET A 158 7.88 -0.35 5.48
C MET A 158 7.02 -0.47 6.73
N VAL A 159 6.48 -1.65 7.01
CA VAL A 159 5.63 -1.87 8.19
C VAL A 159 6.47 -1.74 9.47
N LYS A 160 7.71 -2.23 9.47
CA LYS A 160 8.65 -2.06 10.59
C LYS A 160 8.90 -0.58 10.90
N GLU A 161 9.24 0.20 9.88
CA GLU A 161 9.48 1.64 10.06
C GLU A 161 8.21 2.36 10.51
N TYR A 162 7.07 2.00 9.94
CA TYR A 162 5.77 2.56 10.29
C TYR A 162 5.39 2.28 11.75
N ALA A 163 5.61 1.07 12.24
CA ALA A 163 5.32 0.68 13.61
C ALA A 163 6.16 1.44 14.64
N LEU A 164 7.39 1.84 14.29
CA LEU A 164 8.25 2.66 15.13
C LEU A 164 7.81 4.14 15.16
N TRP A 165 7.10 4.58 14.14
CA TRP A 165 6.63 5.97 14.01
C TRP A 165 5.23 6.16 14.58
N ALA A 166 4.34 5.17 14.48
CA ALA A 166 2.93 5.21 14.88
C ALA A 166 2.75 4.99 16.39
#